data_bc07a6efdc9d86cbb46dfd817885265f
#
_entry.id   bc07a6efdc9d86cbb46dfd817885265f
#
_cell.length_a   1.000
_cell.length_b   1.000
_cell.length_c   1.000
_cell.angle_alpha   90.00
_cell.angle_beta   90.00
_cell.angle_gamma   90.00
#
_symmetry.space_group_name_H-M   'P 1'
#
loop_
_entity.id
_entity.type
_entity.pdbx_description
1 polymer ?
#
loop_
_entity_poly.entity_id
_entity_poly.type
_entity_poly.pdbx_seq_one_letter_code
_entity_poly.pdbx_strand_id
1 'polypeptide(L)'
;TLQTTIQQTAQEMQQTIVRTVETNQKEQEKKGYEDTVRDHLRGFSRTIPSFLMAYGDETVTLANFDRIIPDKVFQEVTSITLEQFRFLRDGGPYINQATGQEEHFAGHLFDPVVFDDSVKEFLNLKVKLADYFDESRTEDIFDYIPPQKTNQIFTPKWVVKKMVDLLEQENPGCFDDPGKTFLDPYMKSGLYITEIVKRLYRSEKMRQAFPDDNARLEHIFAKQVYGLAPTEIIYRIAIGYILGFAKDHGITAHHIRQADTLEFAKAGTMERELDKIFRD
;
A
#
# COMPACT_ATOMS: atom_id res chain seq x y z
N THR A 1 -5.84 71.85 18.92
CA THR A 1 -5.81 72.53 17.63
C THR A 1 -6.05 71.52 16.50
N LEU A 2 -6.53 72.00 15.34
CA LEU A 2 -6.83 71.15 14.18
C LEU A 2 -5.65 70.22 13.79
N GLN A 3 -4.45 70.73 13.91
CA GLN A 3 -3.19 70.04 13.57
C GLN A 3 -2.94 68.84 14.54
N THR A 4 -3.25 68.98 15.80
CA THR A 4 -3.11 67.91 16.83
C THR A 4 -4.11 66.79 16.59
N THR A 5 -5.36 67.17 16.19
CA THR A 5 -6.40 66.17 15.88
C THR A 5 -6.03 65.36 14.61
N ILE A 6 -5.52 66.02 13.58
CA ILE A 6 -5.05 65.32 12.34
C ILE A 6 -3.92 64.34 12.65
N GLN A 7 -2.94 64.72 13.49
CA GLN A 7 -1.85 63.85 13.86
C GLN A 7 -2.32 62.65 14.68
N GLN A 8 -3.25 62.82 15.62
CA GLN A 8 -3.84 61.72 16.38
C GLN A 8 -4.63 60.76 15.49
N THR A 9 -5.48 61.29 14.60
CA THR A 9 -6.24 60.45 13.67
C THR A 9 -5.32 59.68 12.73
N ALA A 10 -4.24 60.25 12.25
CA ALA A 10 -3.26 59.59 11.41
C ALA A 10 -2.54 58.42 12.16
N GLN A 11 -2.18 58.62 13.44
CA GLN A 11 -1.58 57.59 14.29
C GLN A 11 -2.56 56.45 14.59
N GLU A 12 -3.82 56.75 14.88
CA GLU A 12 -4.86 55.73 15.09
C GLU A 12 -5.13 54.91 13.84
N MET A 13 -5.19 55.56 12.66
CA MET A 13 -5.31 54.88 11.39
C MET A 13 -4.11 53.96 11.10
N GLN A 14 -2.89 54.45 11.33
CA GLN A 14 -1.68 53.64 11.16
C GLN A 14 -1.66 52.39 12.08
N GLN A 15 -2.03 52.57 13.36
CA GLN A 15 -2.13 51.45 14.30
C GLN A 15 -3.21 50.43 13.90
N THR A 16 -4.35 50.92 13.40
CA THR A 16 -5.43 50.06 12.92
C THR A 16 -5.00 49.27 11.69
N ILE A 17 -4.33 49.92 10.73
CA ILE A 17 -3.79 49.24 9.54
C ILE A 17 -2.79 48.15 9.94
N VAL A 18 -1.82 48.45 10.83
CA VAL A 18 -0.84 47.49 11.30
C VAL A 18 -1.50 46.28 11.96
N ARG A 19 -2.45 46.51 12.88
CA ARG A 19 -3.19 45.41 13.54
C ARG A 19 -3.97 44.56 12.53
N THR A 20 -4.62 45.20 11.54
CA THR A 20 -5.36 44.45 10.51
C THR A 20 -4.46 43.64 9.63
N VAL A 21 -3.28 44.16 9.23
CA VAL A 21 -2.30 43.42 8.46
C VAL A 21 -1.74 42.23 9.26
N GLU A 22 -1.38 42.42 10.52
CA GLU A 22 -0.91 41.34 11.41
C GLU A 22 -1.96 40.25 11.62
N THR A 23 -3.23 40.63 11.81
CA THR A 23 -4.34 39.68 11.96
C THR A 23 -4.54 38.88 10.68
N ASN A 24 -4.55 39.54 9.53
CA ASN A 24 -4.71 38.87 8.23
C ASN A 24 -3.54 37.91 7.92
N GLN A 25 -2.30 38.29 8.27
CA GLN A 25 -1.14 37.40 8.12
C GLN A 25 -1.26 36.16 8.99
N LYS A 26 -1.63 36.31 10.28
CA LYS A 26 -1.85 35.19 11.20
C LYS A 26 -2.98 34.27 10.72
N GLU A 27 -4.06 34.82 10.19
CA GLU A 27 -5.17 34.03 9.62
C GLU A 27 -4.73 33.28 8.37
N GLN A 28 -3.95 33.89 7.48
CA GLN A 28 -3.41 33.24 6.30
C GLN A 28 -2.42 32.12 6.66
N GLU A 29 -1.52 32.36 7.61
CA GLU A 29 -0.60 31.34 8.13
C GLU A 29 -1.36 30.17 8.76
N LYS A 30 -2.37 30.47 9.60
CA LYS A 30 -3.22 29.45 10.22
C LYS A 30 -3.94 28.62 9.16
N LYS A 31 -4.53 29.25 8.15
CA LYS A 31 -5.24 28.58 7.06
C LYS A 31 -4.28 27.72 6.23
N GLY A 32 -3.09 28.19 5.94
CA GLY A 32 -2.05 27.41 5.27
C GLY A 32 -1.64 26.17 6.07
N TYR A 33 -1.56 26.30 7.40
CA TYR A 33 -1.27 25.18 8.30
C TYR A 33 -2.41 24.15 8.31
N GLU A 34 -3.66 24.60 8.40
CA GLU A 34 -4.84 23.73 8.38
C GLU A 34 -4.96 22.97 7.04
N ASP A 35 -4.69 23.62 5.92
CA ASP A 35 -4.70 22.98 4.61
C ASP A 35 -3.58 21.94 4.48
N THR A 36 -2.40 22.24 5.00
CA THR A 36 -1.26 21.29 5.02
C THR A 36 -1.56 20.05 5.87
N VAL A 37 -2.13 20.23 7.08
CA VAL A 37 -2.53 19.11 7.95
C VAL A 37 -3.61 18.27 7.27
N ARG A 38 -4.60 18.90 6.66
CA ARG A 38 -5.68 18.21 5.92
C ARG A 38 -5.14 17.37 4.76
N ASP A 39 -4.18 17.90 4.01
CA ASP A 39 -3.55 17.17 2.90
C ASP A 39 -2.71 15.98 3.40
N HIS A 40 -2.02 16.12 4.54
CA HIS A 40 -1.32 15.00 5.17
C HIS A 40 -2.28 13.90 5.64
N LEU A 41 -3.40 14.27 6.26
CA LEU A 41 -4.43 13.32 6.70
C LEU A 41 -5.08 12.59 5.52
N ARG A 42 -5.35 13.31 4.42
CA ARG A 42 -5.83 12.67 3.16
C ARG A 42 -4.78 11.72 2.58
N GLY A 43 -3.52 12.13 2.57
CA GLY A 43 -2.40 11.29 2.15
C GLY A 43 -2.31 10.01 2.99
N PHE A 44 -2.42 10.14 4.30
CA PHE A 44 -2.45 8.99 5.23
C PHE A 44 -3.64 8.05 4.96
N SER A 45 -4.85 8.58 4.85
CA SER A 45 -6.06 7.75 4.61
C SER A 45 -5.94 6.90 3.34
N ARG A 46 -5.25 7.39 2.31
CA ARG A 46 -4.99 6.64 1.08
C ARG A 46 -4.04 5.45 1.26
N THR A 47 -3.27 5.41 2.34
CA THR A 47 -2.33 4.31 2.63
C THR A 47 -2.99 3.15 3.36
N ILE A 48 -4.13 3.38 4.02
CA ILE A 48 -4.83 2.38 4.84
C ILE A 48 -5.13 1.09 4.07
N PRO A 49 -5.70 1.12 2.85
CA PRO A 49 -5.95 -0.09 2.07
C PRO A 49 -4.70 -0.95 1.84
N SER A 50 -3.55 -0.33 1.57
CA SER A 50 -2.28 -1.05 1.40
C SER A 50 -1.86 -1.77 2.68
N PHE A 51 -2.00 -1.12 3.84
CA PHE A 51 -1.71 -1.75 5.12
C PHE A 51 -2.68 -2.88 5.45
N LEU A 52 -3.97 -2.71 5.14
CA LEU A 52 -4.98 -3.75 5.34
C LEU A 52 -4.76 -4.96 4.42
N MET A 53 -4.27 -4.73 3.19
CA MET A 53 -3.87 -5.84 2.32
C MET A 53 -2.70 -6.63 2.90
N ALA A 54 -1.69 -5.93 3.44
CA ALA A 54 -0.45 -6.53 3.93
C ALA A 54 -0.58 -7.17 5.32
N TYR A 55 -1.32 -6.54 6.24
CA TYR A 55 -1.33 -6.86 7.66
C TYR A 55 -2.74 -6.95 8.27
N GLY A 56 -3.79 -6.58 7.52
CA GLY A 56 -5.13 -6.45 8.07
C GLY A 56 -5.88 -7.76 8.19
N ASP A 57 -6.53 -7.93 9.33
CA ASP A 57 -7.53 -8.94 9.63
C ASP A 57 -8.76 -8.28 10.30
N GLU A 58 -9.76 -9.09 10.62
CA GLU A 58 -11.03 -8.65 11.19
C GLU A 58 -10.94 -7.98 12.59
N THR A 59 -9.78 -8.07 13.24
CA THR A 59 -9.56 -7.48 14.58
C THR A 59 -9.04 -6.06 14.53
N VAL A 60 -8.72 -5.55 13.32
CA VAL A 60 -8.11 -4.22 13.14
C VAL A 60 -9.10 -3.11 13.45
N THR A 61 -8.66 -2.18 14.29
CA THR A 61 -9.34 -0.95 14.65
C THR A 61 -8.36 0.21 14.73
N LEU A 62 -8.84 1.45 14.83
CA LEU A 62 -7.96 2.61 15.04
C LEU A 62 -7.09 2.44 16.31
N ALA A 63 -7.62 1.82 17.35
CA ALA A 63 -6.94 1.65 18.63
C ALA A 63 -5.74 0.71 18.58
N ASN A 64 -5.70 -0.23 17.63
CA ASN A 64 -4.61 -1.21 17.48
C ASN A 64 -3.84 -1.10 16.17
N PHE A 65 -4.22 -0.18 15.29
CA PHE A 65 -3.64 -0.03 13.95
C PHE A 65 -2.11 0.13 13.97
N ASP A 66 -1.60 0.86 14.95
CA ASP A 66 -0.15 1.06 15.16
C ASP A 66 0.60 -0.16 15.68
N ARG A 67 -0.09 -1.24 16.06
CA ARG A 67 0.53 -2.47 16.61
C ARG A 67 0.69 -3.57 15.58
N ILE A 68 -0.07 -3.50 14.49
CA ILE A 68 -0.06 -4.54 13.46
C ILE A 68 0.97 -4.28 12.36
N ILE A 69 1.50 -3.05 12.27
CA ILE A 69 2.41 -2.61 11.20
C ILE A 69 3.80 -2.35 11.80
N PRO A 70 4.88 -2.93 11.24
CA PRO A 70 6.24 -2.58 11.65
C PRO A 70 6.54 -1.09 11.43
N ASP A 71 7.22 -0.43 12.39
CA ASP A 71 7.50 1.02 12.36
C ASP A 71 8.23 1.45 11.08
N LYS A 72 9.22 0.65 10.65
CA LYS A 72 9.96 0.91 9.41
C LYS A 72 9.05 0.93 8.17
N VAL A 73 8.13 -0.02 8.07
CA VAL A 73 7.17 -0.13 6.96
C VAL A 73 6.17 1.03 7.01
N PHE A 74 5.69 1.36 8.22
CA PHE A 74 4.77 2.48 8.42
C PHE A 74 5.42 3.79 7.96
N GLN A 75 6.65 4.07 8.40
CA GLN A 75 7.40 5.28 8.04
C GLN A 75 7.72 5.33 6.54
N GLU A 76 8.10 4.21 5.92
CA GLU A 76 8.36 4.12 4.48
C GLU A 76 7.13 4.52 3.66
N VAL A 77 5.95 4.06 4.05
CA VAL A 77 4.71 4.27 3.29
C VAL A 77 4.07 5.64 3.57
N THR A 78 4.06 6.07 4.84
CA THR A 78 3.35 7.29 5.27
C THR A 78 4.24 8.52 5.42
N SER A 79 5.55 8.34 5.49
CA SER A 79 6.55 9.37 5.81
C SER A 79 6.45 9.93 7.23
N ILE A 80 5.65 9.34 8.11
CA ILE A 80 5.60 9.65 9.54
C ILE A 80 5.90 8.39 10.36
N THR A 81 6.39 8.57 11.60
CA THR A 81 6.64 7.46 12.51
C THR A 81 5.33 7.00 13.20
N LEU A 82 5.33 5.78 13.76
CA LEU A 82 4.22 5.33 14.61
C LEU A 82 4.04 6.20 15.86
N GLU A 83 5.11 6.79 16.39
CA GLU A 83 5.03 7.74 17.51
C GLU A 83 4.27 9.00 17.09
N GLN A 84 4.60 9.58 15.94
CA GLN A 84 3.86 10.71 15.38
C GLN A 84 2.39 10.36 15.10
N PHE A 85 2.10 9.17 14.58
CA PHE A 85 0.73 8.70 14.39
C PHE A 85 -0.04 8.62 15.73
N ARG A 86 0.58 8.04 16.78
CA ARG A 86 -0.02 7.99 18.12
C ARG A 86 -0.28 9.38 18.67
N PHE A 87 0.66 10.30 18.50
CA PHE A 87 0.47 11.69 18.92
C PHE A 87 -0.71 12.35 18.21
N LEU A 88 -0.89 12.12 16.92
CA LEU A 88 -2.03 12.64 16.16
C LEU A 88 -3.36 12.00 16.59
N ARG A 89 -3.35 10.73 16.97
CA ARG A 89 -4.53 9.98 17.44
C ARG A 89 -4.89 10.30 18.88
N ASP A 90 -3.90 10.21 19.78
CA ASP A 90 -4.13 10.21 21.23
C ASP A 90 -3.84 11.56 21.89
N GLY A 91 -3.09 12.44 21.22
CA GLY A 91 -2.61 13.70 21.79
C GLY A 91 -1.36 13.52 22.64
N GLY A 92 -1.02 14.58 23.36
CA GLY A 92 0.09 14.58 24.28
C GLY A 92 0.73 15.96 24.48
N PRO A 93 1.73 16.07 25.36
CA PRO A 93 2.48 17.31 25.57
C PRO A 93 3.41 17.60 24.40
N TYR A 94 3.58 18.86 24.07
CA TYR A 94 4.57 19.33 23.08
C TYR A 94 5.09 20.72 23.48
N ILE A 95 6.28 21.06 22.97
CA ILE A 95 6.83 22.41 23.15
C ILE A 95 6.41 23.27 21.97
N ASN A 96 5.64 24.32 22.27
CA ASN A 96 5.28 25.33 21.29
C ASN A 96 6.55 26.12 20.90
N GLN A 97 6.98 25.98 19.64
CA GLN A 97 8.23 26.61 19.19
C GLN A 97 8.17 28.14 19.16
N ALA A 98 6.98 28.73 19.08
CA ALA A 98 6.80 30.17 19.06
C ALA A 98 6.89 30.79 20.45
N THR A 99 6.44 30.06 21.50
CA THR A 99 6.38 30.54 22.88
C THR A 99 7.45 29.93 23.78
N GLY A 100 8.03 28.79 23.40
CA GLY A 100 8.95 27.99 24.22
C GLY A 100 8.26 27.29 25.40
N GLN A 101 6.93 27.34 25.52
CA GLN A 101 6.17 26.76 26.60
C GLN A 101 5.68 25.35 26.24
N GLU A 102 5.52 24.54 27.27
CA GLU A 102 4.86 23.24 27.14
C GLU A 102 3.35 23.43 27.01
N GLU A 103 2.77 22.89 25.97
CA GLU A 103 1.36 22.87 25.68
C GLU A 103 0.88 21.43 25.50
N HIS A 104 -0.43 21.21 25.53
CA HIS A 104 -1.02 19.89 25.35
C HIS A 104 -1.89 19.86 24.09
N PHE A 105 -1.53 18.94 23.17
CA PHE A 105 -2.35 18.65 21.99
C PHE A 105 -3.42 17.61 22.34
N ALA A 106 -4.68 17.88 22.01
CA ALA A 106 -5.81 17.02 22.39
C ALA A 106 -5.88 15.69 21.59
N GLY A 107 -5.15 15.58 20.48
CA GLY A 107 -5.29 14.43 19.58
C GLY A 107 -6.59 14.45 18.79
N HIS A 108 -7.16 13.26 18.59
CA HIS A 108 -8.46 13.04 17.94
C HIS A 108 -8.57 13.51 16.48
N LEU A 109 -7.42 13.48 15.74
CA LEU A 109 -7.44 13.80 14.30
C LEU A 109 -8.08 12.69 13.44
N PHE A 110 -8.29 11.52 14.00
CA PHE A 110 -8.97 10.41 13.36
C PHE A 110 -10.28 10.12 14.10
N ASP A 111 -11.39 10.07 13.37
CA ASP A 111 -12.66 9.60 13.91
C ASP A 111 -12.63 8.07 14.00
N PRO A 112 -12.72 7.47 15.21
CA PRO A 112 -12.63 6.03 15.38
C PRO A 112 -13.78 5.27 14.71
N VAL A 113 -14.98 5.83 14.67
CA VAL A 113 -16.14 5.18 14.05
C VAL A 113 -15.95 5.12 12.54
N VAL A 114 -15.61 6.26 11.93
CA VAL A 114 -15.36 6.35 10.47
C VAL A 114 -14.20 5.48 10.07
N PHE A 115 -13.12 5.44 10.86
CA PHE A 115 -11.95 4.62 10.59
C PHE A 115 -12.31 3.13 10.64
N ASP A 116 -12.92 2.68 11.74
CA ASP A 116 -13.23 1.27 11.97
C ASP A 116 -14.26 0.75 10.96
N ASP A 117 -15.24 1.55 10.57
CA ASP A 117 -16.21 1.19 9.52
C ASP A 117 -15.54 1.09 8.14
N SER A 118 -14.64 2.01 7.80
CA SER A 118 -13.87 1.95 6.56
C SER A 118 -12.97 0.71 6.50
N VAL A 119 -12.35 0.34 7.64
CA VAL A 119 -11.56 -0.89 7.76
C VAL A 119 -12.42 -2.12 7.49
N LYS A 120 -13.58 -2.24 8.14
CA LYS A 120 -14.51 -3.36 7.95
C LYS A 120 -14.99 -3.46 6.50
N GLU A 121 -15.36 -2.33 5.90
CA GLU A 121 -15.80 -2.29 4.50
C GLU A 121 -14.71 -2.81 3.56
N PHE A 122 -13.47 -2.33 3.72
CA PHE A 122 -12.35 -2.78 2.89
C PHE A 122 -12.03 -4.26 3.12
N LEU A 123 -12.03 -4.76 4.37
CA LEU A 123 -11.78 -6.17 4.66
C LEU A 123 -12.87 -7.09 4.10
N ASN A 124 -14.12 -6.68 4.14
CA ASN A 124 -15.22 -7.41 3.48
C ASN A 124 -15.01 -7.47 1.96
N LEU A 125 -14.58 -6.37 1.37
CA LEU A 125 -14.26 -6.32 -0.06
C LEU A 125 -13.06 -7.22 -0.40
N LYS A 126 -12.01 -7.21 0.43
CA LYS A 126 -10.85 -8.09 0.30
C LYS A 126 -11.26 -9.57 0.28
N VAL A 127 -12.13 -9.99 1.20
CA VAL A 127 -12.66 -11.36 1.23
C VAL A 127 -13.50 -11.66 -0.01
N LYS A 128 -14.39 -10.75 -0.39
CA LYS A 128 -15.24 -10.89 -1.57
C LYS A 128 -14.44 -11.04 -2.86
N LEU A 129 -13.30 -10.37 -2.99
CA LEU A 129 -12.46 -10.34 -4.20
C LEU A 129 -11.20 -11.22 -4.08
N ALA A 130 -11.09 -12.08 -3.05
CA ALA A 130 -9.92 -12.91 -2.82
C ALA A 130 -9.74 -14.01 -3.88
N ASP A 131 -10.83 -14.55 -4.42
CA ASP A 131 -10.77 -15.61 -5.42
C ASP A 131 -10.53 -15.05 -6.83
N TYR A 132 -9.27 -15.06 -7.25
CA TYR A 132 -8.89 -14.62 -8.59
C TYR A 132 -9.18 -15.63 -9.69
N PHE A 133 -9.62 -16.86 -9.37
CA PHE A 133 -10.13 -17.83 -10.34
C PHE A 133 -11.55 -17.50 -10.79
N ASP A 134 -12.29 -16.71 -10.02
CA ASP A 134 -13.64 -16.25 -10.39
C ASP A 134 -13.56 -15.15 -11.47
N GLU A 135 -13.68 -15.56 -12.74
CA GLU A 135 -13.67 -14.66 -13.89
C GLU A 135 -15.02 -14.00 -14.18
N SER A 136 -16.06 -14.32 -13.44
CA SER A 136 -17.35 -13.62 -13.55
C SER A 136 -17.26 -12.16 -13.11
N ARG A 137 -16.19 -11.83 -12.33
CA ARG A 137 -15.92 -10.49 -11.79
C ARG A 137 -14.92 -9.75 -12.66
N THR A 138 -15.29 -8.55 -13.05
CA THR A 138 -14.41 -7.62 -13.78
C THR A 138 -13.50 -6.83 -12.84
N GLU A 139 -13.93 -6.63 -11.58
CA GLU A 139 -13.24 -5.90 -10.53
C GLU A 139 -12.20 -6.77 -9.84
N ASP A 140 -11.11 -6.16 -9.38
CA ASP A 140 -10.21 -6.77 -8.42
C ASP A 140 -9.91 -5.83 -7.24
N ILE A 141 -9.33 -6.37 -6.18
CA ILE A 141 -9.09 -5.60 -4.94
C ILE A 141 -8.13 -4.42 -5.18
N PHE A 142 -7.24 -4.49 -6.17
CA PHE A 142 -6.28 -3.43 -6.46
C PHE A 142 -6.92 -2.19 -7.09
N ASP A 143 -8.14 -2.31 -7.66
CA ASP A 143 -8.93 -1.16 -8.13
C ASP A 143 -9.33 -0.23 -6.97
N TYR A 144 -9.36 -0.76 -5.74
CA TYR A 144 -9.73 -0.05 -4.52
C TYR A 144 -8.53 0.42 -3.68
N ILE A 145 -7.31 0.22 -4.18
CA ILE A 145 -6.10 0.69 -3.53
C ILE A 145 -5.61 1.95 -4.25
N PRO A 146 -5.73 3.13 -3.62
CA PRO A 146 -5.29 4.37 -4.25
C PRO A 146 -3.79 4.35 -4.60
N PRO A 147 -3.38 4.96 -5.73
CA PRO A 147 -1.96 5.08 -6.08
C PRO A 147 -1.19 5.81 -4.97
N GLN A 148 -0.07 5.25 -4.56
CA GLN A 148 0.83 5.82 -3.56
C GLN A 148 1.84 6.78 -4.21
N LYS A 149 2.40 7.73 -3.43
CA LYS A 149 3.45 8.65 -3.88
C LYS A 149 4.72 7.92 -4.38
N THR A 150 4.95 6.71 -3.90
CA THR A 150 6.14 5.88 -4.18
C THR A 150 6.01 4.97 -5.40
N ASN A 151 5.32 5.40 -6.46
CA ASN A 151 5.18 4.65 -7.73
C ASN A 151 4.54 3.25 -7.61
N GLN A 152 3.69 3.03 -6.64
CA GLN A 152 2.94 1.79 -6.48
C GLN A 152 1.66 1.83 -7.31
N ILE A 153 1.78 2.07 -8.61
CA ILE A 153 0.67 1.91 -9.54
C ILE A 153 0.58 0.43 -9.87
N PHE A 154 -0.54 -0.17 -9.55
CA PHE A 154 -0.83 -1.55 -9.93
C PHE A 154 -1.28 -1.61 -11.39
N THR A 155 -0.74 -2.56 -12.13
CA THR A 155 -1.12 -2.78 -13.53
C THR A 155 -2.56 -3.31 -13.59
N PRO A 156 -3.48 -2.72 -14.37
CA PRO A 156 -4.84 -3.20 -14.46
C PRO A 156 -4.93 -4.66 -14.95
N LYS A 157 -5.87 -5.43 -14.41
CA LYS A 157 -6.07 -6.86 -14.71
C LYS A 157 -6.15 -7.16 -16.22
N TRP A 158 -6.84 -6.31 -17.00
CA TRP A 158 -6.95 -6.50 -18.45
C TRP A 158 -5.61 -6.35 -19.19
N VAL A 159 -4.71 -5.47 -18.71
CA VAL A 159 -3.37 -5.31 -19.28
C VAL A 159 -2.53 -6.55 -18.99
N VAL A 160 -2.56 -7.03 -17.73
CA VAL A 160 -1.87 -8.26 -17.33
C VAL A 160 -2.32 -9.42 -18.18
N LYS A 161 -3.63 -9.61 -18.36
CA LYS A 161 -4.19 -10.67 -19.20
C LYS A 161 -3.65 -10.60 -20.63
N LYS A 162 -3.68 -9.41 -21.24
CA LYS A 162 -3.16 -9.20 -22.59
C LYS A 162 -1.66 -9.50 -22.70
N MET A 163 -0.87 -9.14 -21.71
CA MET A 163 0.57 -9.43 -21.72
C MET A 163 0.85 -10.92 -21.58
N VAL A 164 0.07 -11.63 -20.75
CA VAL A 164 0.21 -13.09 -20.63
C VAL A 164 -0.32 -13.82 -21.89
N ASP A 165 -1.34 -13.26 -22.58
CA ASP A 165 -1.75 -13.75 -23.90
C ASP A 165 -0.61 -13.66 -24.94
N LEU A 166 0.12 -12.55 -24.94
CA LEU A 166 1.29 -12.38 -25.81
C LEU A 166 2.41 -13.36 -25.47
N LEU A 167 2.66 -13.58 -24.17
CA LEU A 167 3.64 -14.58 -23.71
C LEU A 167 3.32 -15.98 -24.25
N GLU A 168 2.05 -16.38 -24.20
CA GLU A 168 1.58 -17.66 -24.73
C GLU A 168 1.67 -17.74 -26.25
N GLN A 169 1.38 -16.65 -26.96
CA GLN A 169 1.51 -16.58 -28.42
C GLN A 169 2.95 -16.73 -28.87
N GLU A 170 3.90 -16.11 -28.17
CA GLU A 170 5.34 -16.23 -28.45
C GLU A 170 5.94 -17.56 -28.00
N ASN A 171 5.30 -18.23 -27.03
CA ASN A 171 5.74 -19.51 -26.48
C ASN A 171 4.58 -20.53 -26.47
N PRO A 172 4.14 -21.03 -27.63
CA PRO A 172 2.98 -21.93 -27.70
C PRO A 172 3.13 -23.17 -26.81
N GLY A 173 2.10 -23.43 -25.99
CA GLY A 173 2.07 -24.55 -25.06
C GLY A 173 2.93 -24.38 -23.80
N CYS A 174 3.42 -23.17 -23.50
CA CYS A 174 4.22 -22.94 -22.30
C CYS A 174 3.46 -23.21 -21.00
N PHE A 175 2.14 -23.10 -20.98
CA PHE A 175 1.29 -23.43 -19.83
C PHE A 175 0.88 -24.91 -19.76
N ASP A 176 1.24 -25.68 -20.79
CA ASP A 176 0.96 -27.12 -20.86
C ASP A 176 2.13 -28.00 -20.36
N ASP A 177 3.28 -27.40 -20.13
CA ASP A 177 4.49 -28.12 -19.71
C ASP A 177 4.71 -28.01 -18.19
N PRO A 178 4.62 -29.11 -17.45
CA PRO A 178 4.84 -29.11 -16.02
C PRO A 178 6.28 -28.81 -15.59
N GLY A 179 7.24 -28.85 -16.50
CA GLY A 179 8.63 -28.47 -16.26
C GLY A 179 8.94 -26.98 -16.55
N LYS A 180 7.98 -26.25 -17.16
CA LYS A 180 8.19 -24.84 -17.51
C LYS A 180 8.10 -23.94 -16.29
N THR A 181 9.04 -22.99 -16.18
CA THR A 181 9.08 -22.03 -15.07
C THR A 181 8.81 -20.62 -15.55
N PHE A 182 8.24 -19.79 -14.67
CA PHE A 182 7.88 -18.40 -14.92
C PHE A 182 8.37 -17.52 -13.77
N LEU A 183 9.04 -16.42 -14.09
CA LEU A 183 9.56 -15.47 -13.12
C LEU A 183 8.98 -14.08 -13.37
N ASP A 184 8.37 -13.50 -12.33
CA ASP A 184 8.15 -12.05 -12.24
C ASP A 184 9.29 -11.44 -11.40
N PRO A 185 10.30 -10.83 -12.04
CA PRO A 185 11.49 -10.38 -11.34
C PRO A 185 11.29 -9.08 -10.57
N TYR A 186 10.18 -8.38 -10.77
CA TYR A 186 9.85 -7.13 -10.09
C TYR A 186 8.36 -7.02 -9.82
N MET A 187 7.88 -7.96 -9.05
CA MET A 187 6.46 -8.12 -8.73
C MET A 187 5.95 -6.99 -7.86
N LYS A 188 4.76 -6.47 -8.19
CA LYS A 188 4.03 -5.48 -7.37
C LYS A 188 2.80 -6.11 -6.71
N SER A 189 1.68 -6.20 -7.45
CA SER A 189 0.43 -6.76 -6.92
C SER A 189 0.41 -8.28 -6.87
N GLY A 190 1.23 -8.93 -7.68
CA GLY A 190 1.17 -10.38 -7.91
C GLY A 190 0.19 -10.79 -9.03
N LEU A 191 -0.45 -9.83 -9.73
CA LEU A 191 -1.43 -10.12 -10.79
C LEU A 191 -0.84 -10.92 -11.95
N TYR A 192 0.44 -10.72 -12.31
CA TYR A 192 1.09 -11.56 -13.33
C TYR A 192 1.21 -13.01 -12.87
N ILE A 193 1.64 -13.22 -11.63
CA ILE A 193 1.75 -14.56 -11.04
C ILE A 193 0.37 -15.24 -11.00
N THR A 194 -0.67 -14.55 -10.52
CA THR A 194 -2.02 -15.15 -10.45
C THR A 194 -2.61 -15.45 -11.83
N GLU A 195 -2.33 -14.63 -12.86
CA GLU A 195 -2.77 -14.94 -14.23
C GLU A 195 -2.05 -16.17 -14.79
N ILE A 196 -0.74 -16.29 -14.55
CA ILE A 196 0.06 -17.48 -14.93
C ILE A 196 -0.45 -18.72 -14.17
N VAL A 197 -0.67 -18.62 -12.87
CA VAL A 197 -1.24 -19.72 -12.05
C VAL A 197 -2.58 -20.19 -12.62
N LYS A 198 -3.49 -19.28 -12.98
CA LYS A 198 -4.78 -19.64 -13.59
C LYS A 198 -4.62 -20.44 -14.87
N ARG A 199 -3.70 -20.04 -15.76
CA ARG A 199 -3.46 -20.75 -17.01
C ARG A 199 -2.87 -22.13 -16.80
N LEU A 200 -1.84 -22.24 -15.97
CA LEU A 200 -1.27 -23.54 -15.59
C LEU A 200 -2.32 -24.46 -14.96
N TYR A 201 -3.08 -23.93 -14.00
CA TYR A 201 -4.10 -24.73 -13.29
C TYR A 201 -5.21 -25.24 -14.22
N ARG A 202 -5.61 -24.45 -15.25
CA ARG A 202 -6.66 -24.77 -16.22
C ARG A 202 -6.19 -25.62 -17.38
N SER A 203 -4.88 -25.72 -17.61
CA SER A 203 -4.33 -26.54 -18.68
C SER A 203 -4.79 -27.98 -18.59
N GLU A 204 -5.22 -28.54 -19.70
CA GLU A 204 -5.65 -29.95 -19.76
C GLU A 204 -4.50 -30.91 -19.52
N LYS A 205 -3.32 -30.61 -20.06
CA LYS A 205 -2.10 -31.42 -19.83
C LYS A 205 -1.65 -31.38 -18.36
N MET A 206 -1.77 -30.21 -17.71
CA MET A 206 -1.50 -30.11 -16.29
C MET A 206 -2.51 -30.90 -15.45
N ARG A 207 -3.79 -30.90 -15.83
CA ARG A 207 -4.82 -31.75 -15.18
C ARG A 207 -4.56 -33.25 -15.36
N GLN A 208 -4.06 -33.63 -16.53
CA GLN A 208 -3.67 -35.04 -16.76
C GLN A 208 -2.43 -35.44 -15.95
N ALA A 209 -1.42 -34.56 -15.85
CA ALA A 209 -0.21 -34.80 -15.06
C ALA A 209 -0.48 -34.79 -13.55
N PHE A 210 -1.38 -33.90 -13.10
CA PHE A 210 -1.77 -33.73 -11.70
C PHE A 210 -3.31 -33.70 -11.59
N PRO A 211 -3.99 -34.86 -11.55
CA PRO A 211 -5.46 -34.91 -11.50
C PRO A 211 -6.06 -34.32 -10.22
N ASP A 212 -5.35 -34.41 -9.10
CA ASP A 212 -5.76 -33.80 -7.85
C ASP A 212 -5.48 -32.30 -7.88
N ASP A 213 -6.49 -31.49 -7.53
CA ASP A 213 -6.43 -30.03 -7.60
C ASP A 213 -5.39 -29.44 -6.63
N ASN A 214 -5.27 -30.01 -5.42
CA ASN A 214 -4.30 -29.55 -4.44
C ASN A 214 -2.86 -29.89 -4.87
N ALA A 215 -2.63 -31.13 -5.32
CA ALA A 215 -1.33 -31.55 -5.83
C ALA A 215 -0.90 -30.71 -7.04
N ARG A 216 -1.86 -30.32 -7.91
CA ARG A 216 -1.58 -29.44 -9.05
C ARG A 216 -1.19 -28.03 -8.59
N LEU A 217 -1.90 -27.44 -7.64
CA LEU A 217 -1.55 -26.14 -7.07
C LEU A 217 -0.22 -26.16 -6.34
N GLU A 218 0.04 -27.20 -5.52
CA GLU A 218 1.33 -27.39 -4.86
C GLU A 218 2.49 -27.45 -5.87
N HIS A 219 2.33 -28.21 -6.97
CA HIS A 219 3.34 -28.28 -8.02
C HIS A 219 3.58 -26.91 -8.66
N ILE A 220 2.50 -26.18 -9.01
CA ILE A 220 2.61 -24.86 -9.62
C ILE A 220 3.38 -23.90 -8.71
N PHE A 221 3.03 -23.81 -7.44
CA PHE A 221 3.68 -22.87 -6.51
C PHE A 221 5.08 -23.30 -6.09
N ALA A 222 5.33 -24.60 -5.95
CA ALA A 222 6.62 -25.12 -5.52
C ALA A 222 7.64 -25.27 -6.66
N LYS A 223 7.20 -25.30 -7.96
CA LYS A 223 8.11 -25.64 -9.05
C LYS A 223 8.03 -24.73 -10.27
N GLN A 224 6.92 -24.00 -10.48
CA GLN A 224 6.71 -23.32 -11.76
C GLN A 224 6.68 -21.79 -11.65
N VAL A 225 6.18 -21.20 -10.56
CA VAL A 225 6.02 -19.75 -10.45
C VAL A 225 6.97 -19.16 -9.42
N TYR A 226 7.67 -18.11 -9.83
CA TYR A 226 8.69 -17.40 -9.07
C TYR A 226 8.38 -15.91 -9.09
N GLY A 227 8.45 -15.23 -7.95
CA GLY A 227 8.17 -13.80 -7.87
C GLY A 227 9.06 -13.09 -6.87
N LEU A 228 9.54 -11.89 -7.23
CA LEU A 228 10.38 -11.06 -6.37
C LEU A 228 9.74 -9.69 -6.15
N ALA A 229 9.47 -9.37 -4.91
CA ALA A 229 8.90 -8.10 -4.49
C ALA A 229 9.96 -7.17 -3.91
N PRO A 230 10.04 -5.89 -4.33
CA PRO A 230 11.15 -5.00 -3.95
C PRO A 230 11.14 -4.57 -2.49
N THR A 231 9.98 -4.49 -1.85
CA THR A 231 9.84 -4.01 -0.46
C THR A 231 8.99 -4.96 0.37
N GLU A 232 9.09 -4.84 1.69
CA GLU A 232 8.33 -5.70 2.61
C GLU A 232 6.82 -5.54 2.41
N ILE A 233 6.32 -4.30 2.29
CA ILE A 233 4.87 -4.09 2.11
C ILE A 233 4.37 -4.68 0.79
N ILE A 234 5.12 -4.52 -0.30
CA ILE A 234 4.77 -5.12 -1.60
C ILE A 234 4.78 -6.65 -1.53
N TYR A 235 5.80 -7.22 -0.88
CA TYR A 235 5.84 -8.65 -0.64
C TYR A 235 4.62 -9.15 0.13
N ARG A 236 4.26 -8.47 1.22
CA ARG A 236 3.09 -8.83 2.05
C ARG A 236 1.77 -8.72 1.29
N ILE A 237 1.59 -7.64 0.53
CA ILE A 237 0.41 -7.46 -0.33
C ILE A 237 0.31 -8.59 -1.34
N ALA A 238 1.39 -8.86 -2.08
CA ALA A 238 1.41 -9.84 -3.15
C ALA A 238 1.22 -11.26 -2.61
N ILE A 239 1.95 -11.68 -1.57
CA ILE A 239 1.81 -13.01 -0.98
C ILE A 239 0.42 -13.23 -0.39
N GLY A 240 -0.15 -12.21 0.27
CA GLY A 240 -1.50 -12.25 0.81
C GLY A 240 -2.58 -12.38 -0.26
N TYR A 241 -2.35 -11.83 -1.46
CA TYR A 241 -3.25 -11.97 -2.59
C TYR A 241 -3.05 -13.29 -3.33
N ILE A 242 -1.81 -13.65 -3.67
CA ILE A 242 -1.46 -14.86 -4.43
C ILE A 242 -1.89 -16.13 -3.68
N LEU A 243 -1.66 -16.19 -2.37
CA LEU A 243 -1.97 -17.35 -1.53
C LEU A 243 -3.24 -17.16 -0.69
N GLY A 244 -3.93 -16.01 -0.78
CA GLY A 244 -5.09 -15.71 0.04
C GLY A 244 -6.25 -16.69 -0.12
N PHE A 245 -6.49 -17.16 -1.34
CA PHE A 245 -7.48 -18.20 -1.65
C PHE A 245 -7.04 -19.59 -1.21
N ALA A 246 -5.72 -19.80 -1.10
CA ALA A 246 -5.11 -21.10 -0.87
C ALA A 246 -4.98 -21.46 0.62
N LYS A 247 -5.51 -20.65 1.53
CA LYS A 247 -5.52 -20.97 2.96
C LYS A 247 -6.19 -22.31 3.24
N ASP A 248 -7.23 -22.63 2.48
CA ASP A 248 -7.97 -23.89 2.59
C ASP A 248 -7.27 -25.06 1.88
N HIS A 249 -6.28 -24.80 1.02
CA HIS A 249 -5.52 -25.79 0.26
C HIS A 249 -4.19 -26.20 0.92
N GLY A 250 -3.80 -25.54 2.01
CA GLY A 250 -2.61 -25.89 2.79
C GLY A 250 -1.26 -25.69 2.06
N ILE A 251 -1.21 -24.84 1.02
CA ILE A 251 0.02 -24.60 0.25
C ILE A 251 1.04 -23.90 1.13
N THR A 252 2.17 -24.56 1.37
CA THR A 252 3.27 -24.06 2.21
C THR A 252 4.55 -23.82 1.41
N ALA A 253 4.77 -24.58 0.32
CA ALA A 253 5.94 -24.44 -0.54
C ALA A 253 5.65 -23.46 -1.69
N HIS A 254 6.42 -22.40 -1.78
CA HIS A 254 6.31 -21.39 -2.86
C HIS A 254 7.64 -20.66 -3.07
N HIS A 255 7.81 -20.05 -4.24
CA HIS A 255 8.99 -19.26 -4.61
C HIS A 255 8.67 -17.75 -4.74
N ILE A 256 7.83 -17.23 -3.87
CA ILE A 256 7.62 -15.79 -3.74
C ILE A 256 8.55 -15.27 -2.64
N ARG A 257 9.43 -14.31 -2.97
CA ARG A 257 10.46 -13.78 -2.06
C ARG A 257 10.50 -12.26 -2.09
N GLN A 258 11.08 -11.67 -1.06
CA GLN A 258 11.38 -10.23 -1.04
C GLN A 258 12.81 -10.01 -1.51
N ALA A 259 12.96 -9.25 -2.62
CA ALA A 259 14.26 -8.78 -3.09
C ALA A 259 14.08 -7.61 -4.06
N ASP A 260 14.94 -6.60 -3.96
CA ASP A 260 15.00 -5.50 -4.94
C ASP A 260 15.95 -5.86 -6.07
N THR A 261 15.38 -6.37 -7.15
CA THR A 261 16.13 -6.82 -8.33
C THR A 261 16.72 -5.68 -9.14
N LEU A 262 16.27 -4.44 -8.98
CA LEU A 262 16.86 -3.28 -9.66
C LEU A 262 18.30 -3.07 -9.21
N GLU A 263 18.61 -3.30 -7.94
CA GLU A 263 19.97 -3.23 -7.42
C GLU A 263 20.85 -4.33 -8.02
N PHE A 264 20.31 -5.54 -8.20
CA PHE A 264 21.05 -6.64 -8.85
C PHE A 264 21.31 -6.35 -10.33
N ALA A 265 20.33 -5.77 -11.03
CA ALA A 265 20.48 -5.38 -12.44
C ALA A 265 21.54 -4.27 -12.60
N LYS A 266 21.52 -3.24 -11.76
CA LYS A 266 22.52 -2.17 -11.76
C LYS A 266 23.92 -2.69 -11.48
N ALA A 267 24.05 -3.65 -10.58
CA ALA A 267 25.33 -4.26 -10.22
C ALA A 267 25.80 -5.34 -11.22
N GLY A 268 24.98 -5.73 -12.21
CA GLY A 268 25.29 -6.83 -13.14
C GLY A 268 25.38 -8.20 -12.47
N THR A 269 24.68 -8.42 -11.36
CA THR A 269 24.78 -9.63 -10.54
C THR A 269 23.48 -10.44 -10.52
N MET A 270 22.53 -10.13 -11.41
CA MET A 270 21.18 -10.69 -11.40
C MET A 270 21.14 -12.22 -11.31
N GLU A 271 21.81 -12.91 -12.22
CA GLU A 271 21.80 -14.38 -12.28
C GLU A 271 22.33 -15.00 -10.98
N ARG A 272 23.48 -14.53 -10.52
CA ARG A 272 24.09 -15.00 -9.26
C ARG A 272 23.18 -14.79 -8.04
N GLU A 273 22.52 -13.65 -7.94
CA GLU A 273 21.65 -13.34 -6.80
C GLU A 273 20.32 -14.11 -6.88
N LEU A 274 19.77 -14.32 -8.09
CA LEU A 274 18.62 -15.20 -8.29
C LEU A 274 18.92 -16.64 -7.87
N ASP A 275 20.08 -17.17 -8.28
CA ASP A 275 20.53 -18.49 -7.87
C ASP A 275 20.61 -18.68 -6.35
N LYS A 276 21.08 -17.62 -5.64
CA LYS A 276 21.15 -17.67 -4.17
C LYS A 276 19.77 -17.64 -3.50
N ILE A 277 18.86 -16.79 -4.03
CA ILE A 277 17.52 -16.57 -3.47
C ILE A 277 16.66 -17.82 -3.63
N PHE A 278 16.82 -18.54 -4.74
CA PHE A 278 16.00 -19.70 -5.09
C PHE A 278 16.71 -21.05 -4.94
N ARG A 279 17.94 -21.07 -4.39
CA ARG A 279 18.55 -22.32 -3.93
C ARG A 279 17.80 -22.80 -2.69
N ASP A 280 17.09 -23.89 -2.84
CA ASP A 280 16.54 -24.68 -1.74
C ASP A 280 17.59 -25.64 -1.17
#